data_7c28f7915b266849fab9e51c2a99d0b9
#
_entry.id   7c28f7915b266849fab9e51c2a99d0b9
#
_cell.length_a   1.000
_cell.length_b   1.000
_cell.length_c   1.000
_cell.angle_alpha   90.00
_cell.angle_beta   90.00
_cell.angle_gamma   90.00
#
_symmetry.space_group_name_H-M   'P 1'
#
loop_
_entity.id
_entity.type
_entity.pdbx_description
1 polymer ?
#
loop_
_entity_poly.entity_id
_entity_poly.type
_entity_poly.pdbx_seq_one_letter_code
_entity_poly.pdbx_strand_id
1 'polypeptide(L)'
;ITTHLQFCDQCREAVSGLNILGGELLTECDEAELSDDLLAQTLAMLDAPMATNKDAEAAAETPKSSLCPDLASQLPKYLHRFLNSQELEWRSLSSTLSVAAISVGETDYELALHRIDAGGKAPVHDHKGTELTVVLKGSFSDEDGIYREGDFLMREPGDIHRPSATQDQACICLSVLSAPIKLTGIKQVLNPFMRFNPS
;
A
#
# COMPACT_ATOMS: atom_id res chain seq x y z
N ILE A 1 2.69 4.73 4.05
CA ILE A 1 3.72 5.80 4.15
C ILE A 1 4.89 5.50 3.20
N THR A 2 5.53 4.34 3.26
CA THR A 2 6.74 4.03 2.44
C THR A 2 6.52 4.24 0.94
N THR A 3 5.34 3.96 0.44
CA THR A 3 4.96 4.22 -0.96
C THR A 3 4.96 5.71 -1.28
N HIS A 4 4.38 6.56 -0.41
CA HIS A 4 4.41 8.02 -0.56
C HIS A 4 5.83 8.58 -0.54
N LEU A 5 6.71 8.02 0.29
CA LEU A 5 8.12 8.42 0.34
C LEU A 5 8.88 8.18 -0.98
N GLN A 6 8.34 7.40 -1.92
CA GLN A 6 8.93 7.28 -3.26
C GLN A 6 8.72 8.53 -4.12
N PHE A 7 7.76 9.37 -3.77
CA PHE A 7 7.36 10.55 -4.54
C PHE A 7 7.73 11.87 -3.85
N CYS A 8 7.72 11.93 -2.51
CA CYS A 8 7.79 13.17 -1.75
C CYS A 8 9.17 13.40 -1.09
N ASP A 9 9.97 14.34 -1.62
CA ASP A 9 11.28 14.70 -1.07
C ASP A 9 11.14 15.28 0.34
N GLN A 10 10.17 16.17 0.55
CA GLN A 10 9.94 16.81 1.85
C GLN A 10 9.66 15.78 2.96
N CYS A 11 8.85 14.76 2.66
CA CYS A 11 8.59 13.71 3.63
C CYS A 11 9.81 12.81 3.86
N ARG A 12 10.66 12.58 2.85
CA ARG A 12 11.94 11.88 3.03
C ARG A 12 12.88 12.67 3.94
N GLU A 13 12.98 13.97 3.75
CA GLU A 13 13.80 14.84 4.64
C GLU A 13 13.28 14.82 6.07
N ALA A 14 11.96 14.89 6.27
CA ALA A 14 11.37 14.81 7.61
C ALA A 14 11.67 13.47 8.28
N VAL A 15 11.53 12.34 7.57
CA VAL A 15 11.88 11.01 8.08
C VAL A 15 13.38 10.92 8.39
N SER A 16 14.25 11.49 7.54
CA SER A 16 15.69 11.54 7.79
C SER A 16 16.01 12.30 9.08
N GLY A 17 15.38 13.46 9.30
CA GLY A 17 15.53 14.23 10.53
C GLY A 17 15.07 13.46 11.77
N LEU A 18 13.94 12.74 11.67
CA LEU A 18 13.46 11.89 12.76
C LEU A 18 14.41 10.71 13.04
N ASN A 19 15.04 10.15 12.02
CA ASN A 19 16.02 9.07 12.18
C ASN A 19 17.29 9.58 12.89
N ILE A 20 17.75 10.80 12.58
CA ILE A 20 18.88 11.44 13.29
C ILE A 20 18.52 11.63 14.75
N LEU A 21 17.36 12.23 15.04
CA LEU A 21 16.88 12.40 16.41
C LEU A 21 16.77 11.05 17.15
N GLY A 22 16.23 10.02 16.50
CA GLY A 22 16.16 8.68 17.07
C GLY A 22 17.55 8.09 17.38
N GLY A 23 18.52 8.34 16.50
CA GLY A 23 19.92 7.97 16.74
C GLY A 23 20.51 8.64 17.97
N GLU A 24 20.33 9.95 18.14
CA GLU A 24 20.78 10.70 19.32
C GLU A 24 20.13 10.16 20.61
N LEU A 25 18.81 9.91 20.56
CA LEU A 25 18.11 9.33 21.72
C LEU A 25 18.63 7.94 22.10
N LEU A 26 19.04 7.13 21.12
CA LEU A 26 19.64 5.82 21.38
C LEU A 26 21.01 5.94 22.08
N THR A 27 21.78 7.01 21.81
CA THR A 27 23.08 7.22 22.48
C THR A 27 22.94 7.65 23.95
N GLU A 28 21.77 8.16 24.33
CA GLU A 28 21.44 8.54 25.71
C GLU A 28 20.83 7.38 26.53
N CYS A 29 20.57 6.24 25.89
CA CYS A 29 20.06 5.07 26.60
C CYS A 29 21.18 4.39 27.40
N ASP A 30 20.82 3.84 28.56
CA ASP A 30 21.74 3.02 29.33
C ASP A 30 22.17 1.77 28.53
N GLU A 31 23.43 1.38 28.67
CA GLU A 31 23.94 0.16 28.03
C GLU A 31 23.22 -1.08 28.60
N ALA A 32 22.75 -1.94 27.71
CA ALA A 32 22.17 -3.22 28.13
C ALA A 32 23.29 -4.23 28.44
N GLU A 33 23.16 -4.96 29.52
CA GLU A 33 24.04 -6.11 29.78
C GLU A 33 23.79 -7.20 28.76
N LEU A 34 24.80 -7.57 28.01
CA LEU A 34 24.75 -8.65 27.02
C LEU A 34 25.50 -9.86 27.59
N SER A 35 25.08 -11.09 27.18
CA SER A 35 25.84 -12.28 27.55
C SER A 35 27.23 -12.29 26.88
N ASP A 36 28.26 -12.73 27.60
CA ASP A 36 29.67 -12.71 27.15
C ASP A 36 29.86 -13.49 25.83
N ASP A 37 28.99 -14.43 25.54
CA ASP A 37 29.06 -15.29 24.38
C ASP A 37 28.17 -14.84 23.21
N LEU A 38 27.37 -13.77 23.36
CA LEU A 38 26.43 -13.29 22.34
C LEU A 38 27.13 -12.98 21.01
N LEU A 39 28.30 -12.31 21.07
CA LEU A 39 29.07 -12.01 19.87
C LEU A 39 29.55 -13.28 19.18
N ALA A 40 30.09 -14.23 19.95
CA ALA A 40 30.56 -15.49 19.40
C ALA A 40 29.42 -16.29 18.77
N GLN A 41 28.24 -16.35 19.42
CA GLN A 41 27.03 -16.99 18.87
C GLN A 41 26.59 -16.31 17.57
N THR A 42 26.56 -14.97 17.54
CA THR A 42 26.15 -14.21 16.34
C THR A 42 27.12 -14.46 15.17
N LEU A 43 28.44 -14.44 15.43
CA LEU A 43 29.43 -14.73 14.40
C LEU A 43 29.33 -16.19 13.90
N ALA A 44 29.12 -17.14 14.81
CA ALA A 44 28.92 -18.55 14.45
C ALA A 44 27.67 -18.75 13.57
N MET A 45 26.61 -17.94 13.79
CA MET A 45 25.43 -17.98 12.91
C MET A 45 25.71 -17.44 11.51
N LEU A 46 26.62 -16.45 11.37
CA LEU A 46 27.02 -15.93 10.06
C LEU A 46 27.94 -16.90 9.32
N ASP A 47 28.80 -17.64 10.05
CA ASP A 47 29.71 -18.62 9.49
C ASP A 47 29.05 -19.99 9.26
N ALA A 48 27.89 -20.22 9.87
CA ALA A 48 27.12 -21.43 9.62
C ALA A 48 26.78 -21.50 8.12
N PRO A 49 27.04 -22.64 7.43
CA PRO A 49 26.60 -22.79 6.06
C PRO A 49 25.11 -22.52 6.05
N MET A 50 24.69 -21.49 5.30
CA MET A 50 23.26 -21.25 5.06
C MET A 50 22.69 -22.62 4.68
N ALA A 51 21.79 -23.15 5.54
CA ALA A 51 21.03 -24.31 5.17
C ALA A 51 20.49 -24.01 3.78
N THR A 52 20.98 -24.74 2.78
CA THR A 52 20.42 -24.66 1.44
C THR A 52 19.01 -25.17 1.59
N ASN A 53 18.10 -24.25 1.92
CA ASN A 53 16.69 -24.53 1.75
C ASN A 53 16.56 -24.83 0.27
N LYS A 54 16.48 -26.10 -0.09
CA LYS A 54 16.11 -26.50 -1.46
C LYS A 54 14.78 -25.86 -1.86
N ASP A 55 14.01 -25.43 -0.88
CA ASP A 55 12.82 -24.60 -1.05
C ASP A 55 13.14 -23.12 -1.39
N ALA A 56 14.33 -22.60 -1.03
CA ALA A 56 14.80 -21.26 -1.40
C ALA A 56 15.45 -21.24 -2.80
N GLU A 57 16.05 -22.36 -3.24
CA GLU A 57 16.54 -22.47 -4.64
C GLU A 57 15.39 -22.68 -5.64
N ALA A 58 14.29 -23.32 -5.21
CA ALA A 58 13.04 -23.34 -5.98
C ALA A 58 12.37 -21.95 -6.05
N ALA A 59 12.66 -21.06 -5.07
CA ALA A 59 12.23 -19.67 -5.08
C ALA A 59 13.17 -18.70 -5.83
N ALA A 60 14.34 -19.18 -6.28
CA ALA A 60 15.30 -18.42 -7.10
C ALA A 60 15.02 -18.52 -8.61
N GLU A 61 14.00 -19.24 -9.04
CA GLU A 61 13.34 -18.88 -10.28
C GLU A 61 12.75 -17.49 -10.04
N THR A 62 13.31 -16.46 -10.67
CA THR A 62 12.71 -15.13 -10.75
C THR A 62 11.23 -15.35 -11.00
N PRO A 63 10.34 -15.05 -10.02
CA PRO A 63 8.92 -15.25 -10.24
C PRO A 63 8.60 -14.48 -11.51
N LYS A 64 8.08 -15.16 -12.52
CA LYS A 64 7.60 -14.49 -13.73
C LYS A 64 6.64 -13.46 -13.23
N SER A 65 7.04 -12.17 -13.34
CA SER A 65 6.21 -11.05 -12.89
C SER A 65 4.82 -11.27 -13.45
N SER A 66 3.86 -11.56 -12.60
CA SER A 66 2.45 -11.69 -12.99
C SER A 66 1.85 -10.33 -13.37
N LEU A 67 2.59 -9.26 -13.07
CA LEU A 67 2.28 -7.91 -13.51
C LEU A 67 2.46 -7.82 -15.03
N CYS A 68 1.41 -7.43 -15.74
CA CYS A 68 1.58 -7.05 -17.13
C CYS A 68 2.60 -5.90 -17.22
N PRO A 69 3.51 -5.91 -18.23
CA PRO A 69 4.59 -4.92 -18.33
C PRO A 69 4.09 -3.47 -18.29
N ASP A 70 2.92 -3.21 -18.82
CA ASP A 70 2.30 -1.89 -18.83
C ASP A 70 1.94 -1.42 -17.41
N LEU A 71 1.36 -2.26 -16.57
CA LEU A 71 1.07 -1.94 -15.17
C LEU A 71 2.36 -1.82 -14.35
N ALA A 72 3.31 -2.72 -14.53
CA ALA A 72 4.59 -2.67 -13.84
C ALA A 72 5.33 -1.35 -14.08
N SER A 73 5.29 -0.84 -15.33
CA SER A 73 5.91 0.46 -15.66
C SER A 73 5.23 1.66 -14.98
N GLN A 74 3.99 1.50 -14.53
CA GLN A 74 3.17 2.54 -13.93
C GLN A 74 3.24 2.57 -12.41
N LEU A 75 3.84 1.57 -11.78
CA LEU A 75 3.90 1.42 -10.33
C LEU A 75 5.31 1.67 -9.79
N PRO A 76 5.44 2.28 -8.59
CA PRO A 76 6.73 2.42 -7.93
C PRO A 76 7.43 1.06 -7.74
N LYS A 77 8.74 1.01 -7.99
CA LYS A 77 9.54 -0.22 -7.88
C LYS A 77 9.42 -0.89 -6.51
N TYR A 78 9.20 -0.11 -5.45
CA TYR A 78 8.99 -0.62 -4.12
C TYR A 78 7.80 -1.59 -4.03
N LEU A 79 6.73 -1.33 -4.78
CA LEU A 79 5.55 -2.20 -4.80
C LEU A 79 5.78 -3.51 -5.54
N HIS A 80 6.72 -3.56 -6.50
CA HIS A 80 6.97 -4.76 -7.30
C HIS A 80 7.31 -5.97 -6.44
N ARG A 81 8.02 -5.78 -5.30
CA ARG A 81 8.38 -6.88 -4.39
C ARG A 81 7.16 -7.57 -3.76
N PHE A 82 6.06 -6.84 -3.58
CA PHE A 82 4.82 -7.40 -3.06
C PHE A 82 3.94 -7.98 -4.16
N LEU A 83 4.02 -7.41 -5.37
CA LEU A 83 3.15 -7.74 -6.48
C LEU A 83 3.70 -8.87 -7.36
N ASN A 84 5.03 -9.05 -7.39
CA ASN A 84 5.67 -10.08 -8.20
C ASN A 84 5.40 -11.51 -7.69
N SER A 85 5.03 -11.65 -6.42
CA SER A 85 4.76 -12.94 -5.79
C SER A 85 3.29 -13.38 -5.89
N GLN A 86 2.41 -12.52 -6.43
CA GLN A 86 0.99 -12.80 -6.51
C GLN A 86 0.40 -12.36 -7.85
N GLU A 87 -0.63 -13.04 -8.30
CA GLU A 87 -1.40 -12.66 -9.47
C GLU A 87 -2.44 -11.61 -9.08
N LEU A 88 -2.41 -10.45 -9.74
CA LEU A 88 -3.37 -9.38 -9.51
C LEU A 88 -4.66 -9.65 -10.27
N GLU A 89 -5.69 -10.03 -9.56
CA GLU A 89 -7.02 -10.23 -10.13
C GLU A 89 -7.82 -8.92 -10.09
N TRP A 90 -7.97 -8.27 -11.25
CA TRP A 90 -8.79 -7.08 -11.38
C TRP A 90 -10.27 -7.43 -11.43
N ARG A 91 -11.04 -6.92 -10.49
CA ARG A 91 -12.49 -7.02 -10.44
C ARG A 91 -13.13 -5.68 -10.78
N SER A 92 -13.95 -5.64 -11.81
CA SER A 92 -14.73 -4.45 -12.16
C SER A 92 -15.88 -4.26 -11.16
N LEU A 93 -15.93 -3.10 -10.52
CA LEU A 93 -17.01 -2.68 -9.62
C LEU A 93 -18.06 -1.83 -10.37
N SER A 94 -17.65 -1.18 -11.45
CA SER A 94 -18.51 -0.45 -12.38
C SER A 94 -17.87 -0.41 -13.76
N SER A 95 -18.49 0.27 -14.72
CA SER A 95 -17.93 0.46 -16.06
C SER A 95 -16.61 1.24 -16.07
N THR A 96 -16.28 1.96 -15.00
CA THR A 96 -15.10 2.86 -14.92
C THR A 96 -14.25 2.66 -13.66
N LEU A 97 -14.63 1.73 -12.79
CA LEU A 97 -13.90 1.46 -11.54
C LEU A 97 -13.56 -0.02 -11.44
N SER A 98 -12.29 -0.32 -11.30
CA SER A 98 -11.78 -1.66 -11.04
C SER A 98 -10.89 -1.67 -9.79
N VAL A 99 -10.86 -2.80 -9.11
CA VAL A 99 -10.11 -3.03 -7.87
C VAL A 99 -9.35 -4.34 -7.99
N ALA A 100 -8.10 -4.34 -7.50
CA ALA A 100 -7.30 -5.55 -7.32
C ALA A 100 -6.79 -5.61 -5.87
N ALA A 101 -7.16 -6.64 -5.12
CA ALA A 101 -6.67 -6.87 -3.77
C ALA A 101 -5.19 -7.27 -3.81
N ILE A 102 -4.44 -6.84 -2.79
CA ILE A 102 -3.03 -7.19 -2.60
C ILE A 102 -2.91 -7.90 -1.26
N SER A 103 -2.41 -9.13 -1.27
CA SER A 103 -2.15 -9.88 -0.04
C SER A 103 -0.74 -9.58 0.47
N VAL A 104 -0.64 -9.19 1.74
CA VAL A 104 0.63 -8.93 2.43
C VAL A 104 0.72 -9.70 3.76
N GLY A 105 -0.25 -10.58 4.03
CA GLY A 105 -0.32 -11.36 5.25
C GLY A 105 -0.88 -10.60 6.46
N GLU A 106 -1.47 -9.42 6.23
CA GLU A 106 -2.14 -8.64 7.27
C GLU A 106 -3.61 -9.06 7.39
N THR A 107 -4.10 -9.20 8.61
CA THR A 107 -5.48 -9.64 8.88
C THR A 107 -6.41 -8.52 9.30
N ASP A 108 -5.87 -7.36 9.67
CA ASP A 108 -6.63 -6.23 10.19
C ASP A 108 -6.90 -5.15 9.13
N TYR A 109 -6.24 -5.25 7.97
CA TYR A 109 -6.32 -4.24 6.92
C TYR A 109 -6.56 -4.88 5.56
N GLU A 110 -7.38 -4.23 4.75
CA GLU A 110 -7.50 -4.52 3.32
C GLU A 110 -6.56 -3.59 2.55
N LEU A 111 -5.69 -4.18 1.73
CA LEU A 111 -4.81 -3.45 0.82
C LEU A 111 -5.24 -3.70 -0.62
N ALA A 112 -5.44 -2.65 -1.40
CA ALA A 112 -5.90 -2.79 -2.78
C ALA A 112 -5.37 -1.69 -3.71
N LEU A 113 -5.22 -2.05 -4.99
CA LEU A 113 -5.11 -1.10 -6.07
C LEU A 113 -6.52 -0.75 -6.59
N HIS A 114 -6.78 0.53 -6.73
CA HIS A 114 -7.99 1.07 -7.34
C HIS A 114 -7.61 1.74 -8.66
N ARG A 115 -8.33 1.41 -9.72
CA ARG A 115 -8.21 2.08 -11.02
C ARG A 115 -9.55 2.71 -11.38
N ILE A 116 -9.52 4.01 -11.57
CA ILE A 116 -10.65 4.78 -12.11
C ILE A 116 -10.25 5.22 -13.51
N ASP A 117 -10.99 4.80 -14.54
CA ASP A 117 -10.73 5.20 -15.92
C ASP A 117 -10.91 6.71 -16.10
N ALA A 118 -10.29 7.29 -17.14
CA ALA A 118 -10.37 8.73 -17.45
C ALA A 118 -11.84 9.21 -17.46
N GLY A 119 -12.11 10.26 -16.68
CA GLY A 119 -13.46 10.82 -16.47
C GLY A 119 -14.41 9.94 -15.68
N GLY A 120 -13.96 8.77 -15.25
CA GLY A 120 -14.75 7.84 -14.42
C GLY A 120 -14.91 8.34 -12.99
N LYS A 121 -15.82 7.69 -12.25
CA LYS A 121 -16.17 8.09 -10.88
C LYS A 121 -16.40 6.86 -10.01
N ALA A 122 -15.89 6.91 -8.79
CA ALA A 122 -16.30 5.99 -7.74
C ALA A 122 -17.74 6.33 -7.26
N PRO A 123 -18.45 5.38 -6.65
CA PRO A 123 -19.70 5.71 -5.94
C PRO A 123 -19.44 6.69 -4.79
N VAL A 124 -20.43 7.50 -4.44
CA VAL A 124 -20.39 8.26 -3.17
C VAL A 124 -20.38 7.26 -2.02
N HIS A 125 -19.42 7.39 -1.13
CA HIS A 125 -19.25 6.49 0.02
C HIS A 125 -18.72 7.21 1.25
N ASP A 126 -18.94 6.58 2.37
CA ASP A 126 -18.46 6.89 3.71
C ASP A 126 -17.50 5.79 4.15
N HIS A 127 -16.74 6.03 5.18
CA HIS A 127 -15.79 5.08 5.76
C HIS A 127 -16.30 4.59 7.13
N LYS A 128 -16.15 3.29 7.41
CA LYS A 128 -16.42 2.71 8.73
C LYS A 128 -15.18 2.69 9.63
N GLY A 129 -14.01 2.87 9.02
CA GLY A 129 -12.70 2.96 9.64
C GLY A 129 -11.83 3.95 8.88
N THR A 130 -10.55 3.94 9.17
CA THR A 130 -9.57 4.79 8.47
C THR A 130 -9.25 4.22 7.10
N GLU A 131 -9.22 5.07 6.09
CA GLU A 131 -8.62 4.81 4.79
C GLU A 131 -7.37 5.66 4.60
N LEU A 132 -6.27 5.02 4.17
CA LEU A 132 -5.04 5.67 3.74
C LEU A 132 -4.87 5.44 2.25
N THR A 133 -4.77 6.50 1.46
CA THR A 133 -4.66 6.40 0.00
C THR A 133 -3.44 7.16 -0.50
N VAL A 134 -2.69 6.53 -1.43
CA VAL A 134 -1.61 7.17 -2.20
C VAL A 134 -1.98 7.12 -3.67
N VAL A 135 -1.93 8.26 -4.35
CA VAL A 135 -2.07 8.33 -5.80
C VAL A 135 -0.77 7.86 -6.43
N LEU A 136 -0.82 6.75 -7.18
CA LEU A 136 0.35 6.15 -7.83
C LEU A 136 0.55 6.69 -9.24
N LYS A 137 -0.55 7.01 -9.94
CA LYS A 137 -0.55 7.57 -11.30
C LYS A 137 -1.82 8.35 -11.55
N GLY A 138 -1.70 9.39 -12.38
CA GLY A 138 -2.82 10.23 -12.77
C GLY A 138 -3.27 11.16 -11.65
N SER A 139 -4.55 11.47 -11.65
CA SER A 139 -5.15 12.34 -10.66
C SER A 139 -6.65 12.09 -10.52
N PHE A 140 -7.19 12.41 -9.37
CA PHE A 140 -8.62 12.46 -9.14
C PHE A 140 -8.98 13.71 -8.33
N SER A 141 -10.25 14.05 -8.33
CA SER A 141 -10.83 15.09 -7.50
C SER A 141 -12.01 14.54 -6.70
N ASP A 142 -12.24 15.14 -5.55
CA ASP A 142 -13.45 14.97 -4.77
C ASP A 142 -13.93 16.34 -4.25
N GLU A 143 -14.76 16.34 -3.21
CA GLU A 143 -15.34 17.56 -2.63
C GLU A 143 -14.29 18.47 -1.95
N ASP A 144 -13.15 17.90 -1.52
CA ASP A 144 -12.11 18.62 -0.77
C ASP A 144 -10.99 19.13 -1.67
N GLY A 145 -10.80 18.56 -2.88
CA GLY A 145 -9.76 19.04 -3.76
C GLY A 145 -9.38 18.13 -4.92
N ILE A 146 -8.18 18.39 -5.45
CA ILE A 146 -7.57 17.63 -6.54
C ILE A 146 -6.29 17.00 -6.02
N TYR A 147 -6.18 15.70 -6.20
CA TYR A 147 -5.06 14.87 -5.76
C TYR A 147 -4.32 14.29 -6.95
N ARG A 148 -3.00 14.38 -6.92
CA ARG A 148 -2.09 14.03 -8.01
C ARG A 148 -1.12 12.92 -7.59
N GLU A 149 -0.40 12.42 -8.53
CA GLU A 149 0.65 11.43 -8.32
C GLU A 149 1.58 11.83 -7.16
N GLY A 150 1.72 10.93 -6.20
CA GLY A 150 2.47 11.11 -4.96
C GLY A 150 1.65 11.63 -3.79
N ASP A 151 0.47 12.22 -4.00
CA ASP A 151 -0.35 12.71 -2.90
C ASP A 151 -0.79 11.57 -1.98
N PHE A 152 -0.78 11.86 -0.68
CA PHE A 152 -1.22 10.97 0.39
C PHE A 152 -2.44 11.55 1.09
N LEU A 153 -3.48 10.74 1.21
CA LEU A 153 -4.73 11.12 1.84
C LEU A 153 -5.05 10.18 3.00
N MET A 154 -5.71 10.74 3.99
CA MET A 154 -6.35 9.99 5.06
C MET A 154 -7.83 10.38 5.13
N ARG A 155 -8.70 9.39 5.23
CA ARG A 155 -10.14 9.55 5.43
C ARG A 155 -10.56 8.77 6.68
N GLU A 156 -11.47 9.36 7.42
CA GLU A 156 -12.01 8.80 8.65
C GLU A 156 -13.53 8.59 8.56
N PRO A 157 -14.14 7.88 9.52
CA PRO A 157 -15.58 7.74 9.55
C PRO A 157 -16.30 9.09 9.54
N GLY A 158 -17.21 9.28 8.59
CA GLY A 158 -17.92 10.54 8.36
C GLY A 158 -17.40 11.36 7.18
N ASP A 159 -16.22 11.04 6.66
CA ASP A 159 -15.66 11.68 5.46
C ASP A 159 -16.33 11.12 4.20
N ILE A 160 -17.48 11.67 3.86
CA ILE A 160 -18.26 11.24 2.69
C ILE A 160 -17.68 11.93 1.47
N HIS A 161 -17.24 11.14 0.48
CA HIS A 161 -16.66 11.68 -0.75
C HIS A 161 -16.99 10.87 -2.00
N ARG A 162 -16.64 11.45 -3.15
CA ARG A 162 -16.82 10.84 -4.46
C ARG A 162 -15.59 11.04 -5.35
N PRO A 163 -14.60 10.18 -5.28
CA PRO A 163 -13.43 10.24 -6.15
C PRO A 163 -13.83 10.21 -7.63
N SER A 164 -13.31 11.15 -8.41
CA SER A 164 -13.56 11.30 -9.84
C SER A 164 -12.25 11.51 -10.56
N ALA A 165 -11.82 10.55 -11.40
CA ALA A 165 -10.60 10.69 -12.20
C ALA A 165 -10.72 11.86 -13.19
N THR A 166 -9.61 12.53 -13.46
CA THR A 166 -9.55 13.57 -14.47
C THR A 166 -9.81 13.02 -15.87
N GLN A 167 -10.13 13.89 -16.82
CA GLN A 167 -10.54 13.48 -18.17
C GLN A 167 -9.40 12.99 -19.05
N ASP A 168 -8.17 13.34 -18.71
CA ASP A 168 -6.98 13.15 -19.52
C ASP A 168 -6.38 11.74 -19.38
N GLN A 169 -6.50 11.11 -18.21
CA GLN A 169 -5.94 9.78 -17.98
C GLN A 169 -6.64 9.04 -16.83
N ALA A 170 -6.43 7.72 -16.79
CA ALA A 170 -6.87 6.91 -15.67
C ALA A 170 -6.08 7.26 -14.40
N CYS A 171 -6.76 7.17 -13.25
CA CYS A 171 -6.14 7.32 -11.95
C CYS A 171 -5.95 5.94 -11.30
N ILE A 172 -4.72 5.67 -10.84
CA ILE A 172 -4.38 4.46 -10.08
C ILE A 172 -3.98 4.88 -8.67
N CYS A 173 -4.66 4.33 -7.68
CA CYS A 173 -4.39 4.55 -6.26
C CYS A 173 -4.08 3.23 -5.57
N LEU A 174 -3.23 3.31 -4.54
CA LEU A 174 -3.06 2.27 -3.53
C LEU A 174 -3.81 2.71 -2.29
N SER A 175 -4.76 1.91 -1.81
CA SER A 175 -5.46 2.20 -0.57
C SER A 175 -5.29 1.08 0.47
N VAL A 176 -5.32 1.49 1.73
CA VAL A 176 -5.33 0.63 2.92
C VAL A 176 -6.56 1.00 3.72
N LEU A 177 -7.43 0.03 3.98
CA LEU A 177 -8.64 0.22 4.78
C LEU A 177 -8.57 -0.60 6.06
N SER A 178 -8.93 0.00 7.19
CA SER A 178 -9.08 -0.70 8.48
C SER A 178 -10.49 -1.24 8.72
N ALA A 179 -11.45 -0.88 7.87
CA ALA A 179 -12.81 -1.40 7.85
C ALA A 179 -13.46 -1.16 6.48
N PRO A 180 -14.55 -1.88 6.13
CA PRO A 180 -15.19 -1.73 4.83
C PRO A 180 -15.78 -0.33 4.64
N ILE A 181 -15.77 0.16 3.40
CA ILE A 181 -16.50 1.36 3.01
C ILE A 181 -18.01 1.13 3.13
N LYS A 182 -18.76 2.23 3.25
CA LYS A 182 -20.22 2.27 3.31
C LYS A 182 -20.75 3.12 2.17
N LEU A 183 -21.39 2.51 1.20
CA LEU A 183 -22.06 3.23 0.12
C LEU A 183 -23.21 4.08 0.69
N THR A 184 -23.39 5.27 0.16
CA THR A 184 -24.43 6.23 0.55
C THR A 184 -25.48 6.42 -0.54
N GLY A 185 -26.56 7.14 -0.26
CA GLY A 185 -27.64 7.40 -1.20
C GLY A 185 -28.33 6.12 -1.67
N ILE A 186 -28.75 6.09 -2.92
CA ILE A 186 -29.51 4.94 -3.48
C ILE A 186 -28.67 3.66 -3.49
N LYS A 187 -27.35 3.76 -3.57
CA LYS A 187 -26.46 2.58 -3.59
C LYS A 187 -26.25 1.93 -2.22
N GLN A 188 -26.75 2.52 -1.14
CA GLN A 188 -26.65 1.93 0.21
C GLN A 188 -27.29 0.54 0.33
N VAL A 189 -28.22 0.18 -0.56
CA VAL A 189 -28.83 -1.15 -0.61
C VAL A 189 -27.83 -2.26 -0.95
N LEU A 190 -26.66 -1.89 -1.48
CA LEU A 190 -25.57 -2.83 -1.80
C LEU A 190 -24.61 -3.06 -0.60
N ASN A 191 -24.73 -2.29 0.47
CA ASN A 191 -23.84 -2.41 1.64
C ASN A 191 -23.78 -3.81 2.26
N PRO A 192 -24.87 -4.61 2.32
CA PRO A 192 -24.80 -5.98 2.83
C PRO A 192 -23.92 -6.92 1.98
N PHE A 193 -23.65 -6.53 0.74
CA PHE A 193 -22.80 -7.29 -0.20
C PHE A 193 -21.37 -6.77 -0.30
N MET A 194 -21.07 -5.66 0.37
CA MET A 194 -19.69 -5.14 0.47
C MET A 194 -18.90 -6.04 1.40
N ARG A 195 -17.91 -6.70 0.81
CA ARG A 195 -16.99 -7.58 1.57
C ARG A 195 -15.77 -6.78 1.96
N PHE A 196 -15.32 -6.97 3.18
CA PHE A 196 -14.01 -6.60 3.66
C PHE A 196 -13.12 -7.83 3.55
N ASN A 197 -12.04 -7.73 2.79
CA ASN A 197 -11.10 -8.82 2.56
C ASN A 197 -9.72 -8.40 3.06
N PRO A 198 -9.45 -8.46 4.38
CA PRO A 198 -8.10 -8.28 4.88
C PRO A 198 -7.19 -9.35 4.26
N SER A 199 -5.96 -8.99 3.96
CA SER A 199 -5.06 -9.74 3.10
C SER A 199 -3.90 -10.40 3.86
#